data_c519506f2027b22dd229ac47d09be1ba
#
_entry.id   c519506f2027b22dd229ac47d09be1ba
#
_cell.length_a   1.000
_cell.length_b   1.000
_cell.length_c   1.000
_cell.angle_alpha   90.00
_cell.angle_beta   90.00
_cell.angle_gamma   90.00
#
_symmetry.space_group_name_H-M   'P 1'
#
loop_
_entity.id
_entity.type
_entity.pdbx_description
1 polymer ?
#
loop_
_entity_poly.entity_id
_entity_poly.type
_entity_poly.pdbx_seq_one_letter_code
_entity_poly.pdbx_strand_id
1 'polypeptide(L)'
;MHAMVPLLFLLAAADTPMRAAVGDVAPDFSLAATNGKTVKLSDYRGQKTVVLAFYPKAFTGGCTKEMANLRDVHPQIADASAQVLGISADNLETQQKFAESLTLPFPLLADPDLVAAKAYGVANAEKGFANRVTFVIGKDGKVTNVIEGKDAIDPTATVSACKPTPKP
;
A
#
# COMPACT_ATOMS: atom_id res chain seq x y z
N MET A 1 -23.14 49.95 -28.30
CA MET A 1 -22.37 48.73 -28.67
C MET A 1 -21.87 48.10 -27.37
N HIS A 2 -22.53 47.08 -26.87
CA HIS A 2 -22.12 46.36 -25.66
C HIS A 2 -21.42 45.08 -26.08
N ALA A 3 -20.14 45.03 -25.83
CA ALA A 3 -19.37 43.82 -26.07
C ALA A 3 -19.63 42.81 -24.92
N MET A 4 -20.30 41.70 -25.26
CA MET A 4 -20.49 40.57 -24.41
C MET A 4 -19.19 39.74 -24.36
N VAL A 5 -18.49 39.75 -23.26
CA VAL A 5 -17.34 38.88 -23.01
C VAL A 5 -17.89 37.52 -22.59
N PRO A 6 -17.59 36.41 -23.29
CA PRO A 6 -18.01 35.09 -22.83
C PRO A 6 -17.16 34.68 -21.63
N LEU A 7 -17.81 34.45 -20.51
CA LEU A 7 -17.23 33.85 -19.32
C LEU A 7 -16.91 32.38 -19.62
N LEU A 8 -15.65 32.10 -19.89
CA LEU A 8 -15.14 30.76 -20.09
C LEU A 8 -15.14 30.06 -18.73
N PHE A 9 -16.15 29.23 -18.47
CA PHE A 9 -16.15 28.29 -17.35
C PHE A 9 -15.04 27.26 -17.61
N LEU A 10 -13.91 27.46 -16.95
CA LEU A 10 -12.87 26.42 -16.85
C LEU A 10 -13.43 25.31 -15.95
N LEU A 11 -13.97 24.26 -16.56
CA LEU A 11 -14.30 23.03 -15.84
C LEU A 11 -12.97 22.48 -15.33
N ALA A 12 -12.69 22.70 -14.05
CA ALA A 12 -11.66 21.94 -13.36
C ALA A 12 -12.10 20.47 -13.40
N ALA A 13 -11.49 19.69 -14.28
CA ALA A 13 -11.59 18.24 -14.20
C ALA A 13 -11.11 17.85 -12.80
N ALA A 14 -12.01 17.31 -11.99
CA ALA A 14 -11.62 16.69 -10.75
C ALA A 14 -10.68 15.55 -11.13
N ASP A 15 -9.37 15.75 -10.90
CA ASP A 15 -8.38 14.71 -11.01
C ASP A 15 -8.74 13.63 -9.98
N THR A 16 -9.51 12.65 -10.41
CA THR A 16 -9.61 11.38 -9.69
C THR A 16 -8.20 10.81 -9.74
N PRO A 17 -7.51 10.64 -8.61
CA PRO A 17 -6.15 10.13 -8.65
C PRO A 17 -6.17 8.77 -9.33
N MET A 18 -5.49 8.70 -10.47
CA MET A 18 -5.34 7.45 -11.19
C MET A 18 -4.59 6.47 -10.28
N ARG A 19 -5.08 5.25 -10.26
CA ARG A 19 -4.43 4.18 -9.52
C ARG A 19 -2.98 4.00 -9.96
N ALA A 20 -2.06 3.88 -9.01
CA ALA A 20 -0.68 3.58 -9.31
C ALA A 20 -0.58 2.25 -10.09
N ALA A 21 0.17 2.26 -11.17
CA ALA A 21 0.33 1.15 -12.10
C ALA A 21 1.79 0.69 -12.18
N VAL A 22 2.00 -0.51 -12.72
CA VAL A 22 3.34 -1.02 -13.00
C VAL A 22 4.13 -0.03 -13.87
N GLY A 23 5.35 0.28 -13.47
CA GLY A 23 6.23 1.24 -14.11
C GLY A 23 6.16 2.66 -13.54
N ASP A 24 5.11 3.00 -12.78
CA ASP A 24 5.01 4.30 -12.12
C ASP A 24 5.99 4.42 -10.96
N VAL A 25 6.47 5.62 -10.72
CA VAL A 25 7.16 5.94 -9.46
C VAL A 25 6.13 5.84 -8.34
N ALA A 26 6.40 4.97 -7.38
CA ALA A 26 5.51 4.78 -6.23
C ALA A 26 5.40 6.08 -5.42
N PRO A 27 4.19 6.58 -5.12
CA PRO A 27 4.00 7.75 -4.30
C PRO A 27 4.63 7.57 -2.92
N ASP A 28 5.41 8.56 -2.47
CA ASP A 28 5.98 8.55 -1.13
C ASP A 28 4.90 8.82 -0.07
N PHE A 29 5.14 8.35 1.13
CA PHE A 29 4.30 8.61 2.30
C PHE A 29 5.16 8.64 3.57
N SER A 30 4.56 9.16 4.62
CA SER A 30 5.15 9.17 5.97
C SER A 30 4.04 8.87 6.97
N LEU A 31 4.04 7.66 7.54
CA LEU A 31 2.98 7.18 8.40
C LEU A 31 3.51 6.59 9.72
N ALA A 32 2.74 6.74 10.79
CA ALA A 32 3.03 6.11 12.06
C ALA A 32 2.90 4.58 11.95
N ALA A 33 3.86 3.86 12.51
CA ALA A 33 3.95 2.41 12.45
C ALA A 33 3.86 1.75 13.83
N THR A 34 3.44 0.51 13.86
CA THR A 34 3.27 -0.28 15.09
C THR A 34 4.57 -0.58 15.82
N ASN A 35 5.71 -0.38 15.18
CA ASN A 35 7.04 -0.50 15.80
C ASN A 35 7.50 0.78 16.54
N GLY A 36 6.63 1.77 16.69
CA GLY A 36 6.92 3.03 17.37
C GLY A 36 7.68 4.06 16.51
N LYS A 37 7.88 3.78 15.23
CA LYS A 37 8.58 4.66 14.28
C LYS A 37 7.60 5.32 13.33
N THR A 38 8.05 6.41 12.70
CA THR A 38 7.45 6.94 11.49
C THR A 38 8.15 6.31 10.29
N VAL A 39 7.39 5.67 9.40
CA VAL A 39 7.91 4.98 8.22
C VAL A 39 7.65 5.81 6.98
N LYS A 40 8.70 6.06 6.21
CA LYS A 40 8.65 6.67 4.88
C LYS A 40 9.00 5.63 3.83
N LEU A 41 8.26 5.59 2.74
CA LEU A 41 8.60 4.68 1.64
C LEU A 41 10.00 4.97 1.08
N SER A 42 10.36 6.24 0.96
CA SER A 42 11.66 6.68 0.45
C SER A 42 12.86 6.16 1.25
N ASP A 43 12.67 5.77 2.51
CA ASP A 43 13.75 5.20 3.35
C ASP A 43 14.24 3.85 2.83
N TYR A 44 13.43 3.15 2.05
CA TYR A 44 13.78 1.84 1.47
C TYR A 44 14.40 1.94 0.07
N ARG A 45 14.33 3.10 -0.57
CA ARG A 45 14.88 3.29 -1.93
C ARG A 45 16.37 2.99 -1.99
N GLY A 46 16.78 2.16 -2.95
CA GLY A 46 18.15 1.69 -3.10
C GLY A 46 18.56 0.59 -2.11
N GLN A 47 17.69 0.22 -1.16
CA GLN A 47 18.02 -0.75 -0.10
C GLN A 47 17.18 -2.02 -0.18
N LYS A 48 15.87 -1.89 -0.28
CA LYS A 48 14.92 -3.02 -0.24
C LYS A 48 13.80 -2.86 -1.25
N THR A 49 13.33 -3.98 -1.78
CA THR A 49 12.00 -4.08 -2.37
C THR A 49 10.96 -3.93 -1.27
N VAL A 50 9.86 -3.27 -1.53
CA VAL A 50 8.76 -3.08 -0.57
C VAL A 50 7.51 -3.79 -1.05
N VAL A 51 6.93 -4.61 -0.19
CA VAL A 51 5.59 -5.16 -0.34
C VAL A 51 4.63 -4.29 0.44
N LEU A 52 3.86 -3.47 -0.25
CA LEU A 52 2.93 -2.52 0.33
C LEU A 52 1.50 -3.07 0.23
N ALA A 53 1.01 -3.64 1.33
CA ALA A 53 -0.29 -4.30 1.37
C ALA A 53 -1.35 -3.38 1.98
N PHE A 54 -2.17 -2.74 1.12
CA PHE A 54 -3.37 -2.05 1.57
C PHE A 54 -4.48 -3.06 1.84
N TYR A 55 -5.13 -2.95 2.99
CA TYR A 55 -6.26 -3.79 3.38
C TYR A 55 -7.37 -2.95 4.03
N PRO A 56 -8.64 -3.41 3.92
CA PRO A 56 -9.78 -2.62 4.35
C PRO A 56 -9.82 -2.34 5.84
N LYS A 57 -9.73 -3.39 6.70
CA LYS A 57 -9.97 -3.22 8.13
C LYS A 57 -9.35 -4.34 8.96
N ALA A 58 -8.63 -3.97 10.01
CA ALA A 58 -8.09 -4.87 11.00
C ALA A 58 -9.19 -5.75 11.64
N PHE A 59 -8.83 -6.94 12.05
CA PHE A 59 -9.71 -7.93 12.72
C PHE A 59 -10.87 -8.46 11.86
N THR A 60 -10.95 -8.16 10.58
CA THR A 60 -11.90 -8.80 9.64
C THR A 60 -11.32 -10.12 9.11
N GLY A 61 -12.20 -11.05 8.67
CA GLY A 61 -11.76 -12.40 8.28
C GLY A 61 -10.74 -12.43 7.15
N GLY A 62 -11.00 -11.71 6.05
CA GLY A 62 -10.08 -11.66 4.90
C GLY A 62 -8.76 -10.97 5.20
N CYS A 63 -8.78 -9.88 5.96
CA CYS A 63 -7.58 -9.14 6.33
C CYS A 63 -6.72 -9.90 7.33
N THR A 64 -7.35 -10.60 8.28
CA THR A 64 -6.65 -11.48 9.21
C THR A 64 -5.94 -12.60 8.47
N LYS A 65 -6.62 -13.22 7.50
CA LYS A 65 -6.04 -14.28 6.67
C LYS A 65 -4.88 -13.77 5.81
N GLU A 66 -5.02 -12.61 5.20
CA GLU A 66 -3.96 -11.99 4.39
C GLU A 66 -2.70 -11.73 5.22
N MET A 67 -2.86 -11.06 6.37
CA MET A 67 -1.72 -10.74 7.24
C MET A 67 -1.06 -12.00 7.82
N ALA A 68 -1.84 -13.01 8.20
CA ALA A 68 -1.32 -14.29 8.64
C ALA A 68 -0.56 -15.03 7.53
N ASN A 69 -1.07 -15.01 6.31
CA ASN A 69 -0.39 -15.60 5.16
C ASN A 69 0.93 -14.90 4.85
N LEU A 70 0.96 -13.56 4.89
CA LEU A 70 2.20 -12.79 4.73
C LEU A 70 3.21 -13.06 5.85
N ARG A 71 2.74 -13.22 7.09
CA ARG A 71 3.58 -13.66 8.22
C ARG A 71 4.23 -15.01 7.93
N ASP A 72 3.46 -15.97 7.46
CA ASP A 72 3.92 -17.34 7.27
C ASP A 72 4.96 -17.46 6.13
N VAL A 73 4.89 -16.59 5.12
CA VAL A 73 5.88 -16.51 4.04
C VAL A 73 6.94 -15.42 4.26
N HIS A 74 6.90 -14.70 5.38
CA HIS A 74 7.83 -13.60 5.65
C HIS A 74 9.30 -13.99 5.55
N PRO A 75 9.77 -15.17 6.00
CA PRO A 75 11.16 -15.58 5.80
C PRO A 75 11.58 -15.58 4.33
N GLN A 76 10.72 -16.03 3.42
CA GLN A 76 11.00 -16.03 1.97
C GLN A 76 11.06 -14.61 1.40
N ILE A 77 10.20 -13.71 1.89
CA ILE A 77 10.19 -12.31 1.48
C ILE A 77 11.45 -11.60 2.00
N ALA A 78 11.83 -11.82 3.25
CA ALA A 78 13.02 -11.25 3.86
C ALA A 78 14.32 -11.74 3.18
N ASP A 79 14.37 -13.03 2.82
CA ASP A 79 15.50 -13.60 2.08
C ASP A 79 15.67 -12.97 0.69
N ALA A 80 14.58 -12.50 0.09
CA ALA A 80 14.60 -11.73 -1.16
C ALA A 80 14.96 -10.24 -0.96
N SER A 81 15.39 -9.83 0.23
CA SER A 81 15.67 -8.42 0.58
C SER A 81 14.46 -7.51 0.39
N ALA A 82 13.28 -8.00 0.73
CA ALA A 82 12.04 -7.25 0.67
C ALA A 82 11.48 -6.97 2.08
N GLN A 83 10.83 -5.82 2.22
CA GLN A 83 10.13 -5.37 3.43
C GLN A 83 8.62 -5.40 3.22
N VAL A 84 7.89 -6.04 4.11
CA VAL A 84 6.43 -5.97 4.13
C VAL A 84 5.98 -4.78 4.98
N LEU A 85 5.06 -4.00 4.45
CA LEU A 85 4.35 -2.92 5.14
C LEU A 85 2.85 -3.13 4.90
N GLY A 86 2.09 -3.39 5.97
CA GLY A 86 0.63 -3.40 5.89
C GLY A 86 0.07 -2.01 6.17
N ILE A 87 -0.94 -1.57 5.41
CA ILE A 87 -1.57 -0.25 5.60
C ILE A 87 -3.09 -0.38 5.66
N SER A 88 -3.71 0.23 6.63
CA SER A 88 -5.16 0.41 6.68
C SER A 88 -5.55 1.77 7.28
N ALA A 89 -6.84 2.12 7.15
CA ALA A 89 -7.40 3.33 7.75
C ALA A 89 -7.64 3.19 9.27
N ASP A 90 -7.34 2.06 9.87
CA ASP A 90 -7.40 1.88 11.31
C ASP A 90 -6.40 2.81 12.01
N ASN A 91 -6.76 3.25 13.23
CA ASN A 91 -5.83 4.04 14.03
C ASN A 91 -4.66 3.19 14.53
N LEU A 92 -3.62 3.85 15.03
CA LEU A 92 -2.38 3.19 15.43
C LEU A 92 -2.60 2.16 16.57
N GLU A 93 -3.46 2.46 17.52
CA GLU A 93 -3.77 1.55 18.65
C GLU A 93 -4.42 0.25 18.14
N THR A 94 -5.37 0.36 17.23
CA THR A 94 -6.01 -0.81 16.59
C THR A 94 -5.01 -1.62 15.80
N GLN A 95 -4.14 -0.97 15.02
CA GLN A 95 -3.06 -1.62 14.28
C GLN A 95 -2.08 -2.35 15.20
N GLN A 96 -1.72 -1.74 16.34
CA GLN A 96 -0.85 -2.39 17.33
C GLN A 96 -1.48 -3.67 17.89
N LYS A 97 -2.74 -3.62 18.30
CA LYS A 97 -3.47 -4.79 18.79
C LYS A 97 -3.60 -5.88 17.73
N PHE A 98 -3.82 -5.47 16.47
CA PHE A 98 -3.92 -6.41 15.36
C PHE A 98 -2.58 -7.09 15.05
N ALA A 99 -1.48 -6.33 15.00
CA ALA A 99 -0.15 -6.89 14.81
C ALA A 99 0.26 -7.84 15.92
N GLU A 100 -0.04 -7.49 17.17
CA GLU A 100 0.22 -8.34 18.34
C GLU A 100 -0.60 -9.64 18.31
N SER A 101 -1.88 -9.56 17.96
CA SER A 101 -2.77 -10.72 17.89
C SER A 101 -2.31 -11.79 16.91
N LEU A 102 -1.60 -11.37 15.85
CA LEU A 102 -1.07 -12.26 14.80
C LEU A 102 0.43 -12.52 14.94
N THR A 103 1.10 -11.88 15.90
CA THR A 103 2.55 -11.95 16.06
C THR A 103 3.28 -11.62 14.75
N LEU A 104 2.92 -10.48 14.13
CA LEU A 104 3.47 -10.08 12.84
C LEU A 104 4.94 -9.69 12.96
N PRO A 105 5.82 -10.22 12.10
CA PRO A 105 7.25 -9.87 12.07
C PRO A 105 7.53 -8.58 11.27
N PHE A 106 6.51 -7.89 10.77
CA PHE A 106 6.59 -6.66 10.01
C PHE A 106 5.63 -5.61 10.59
N PRO A 107 5.92 -4.32 10.39
CA PRO A 107 5.07 -3.25 10.93
C PRO A 107 3.77 -3.08 10.12
N LEU A 108 2.72 -2.67 10.82
CA LEU A 108 1.52 -2.11 10.22
C LEU A 108 1.55 -0.59 10.34
N LEU A 109 1.06 0.11 9.32
CA LEU A 109 1.02 1.55 9.23
C LEU A 109 -0.41 2.05 9.37
N ALA A 110 -0.61 3.12 10.13
CA ALA A 110 -1.90 3.75 10.30
C ALA A 110 -2.08 4.89 9.29
N ASP A 111 -3.14 4.80 8.48
CA ASP A 111 -3.53 5.81 7.48
C ASP A 111 -4.99 6.25 7.70
N PRO A 112 -5.34 6.80 8.89
CA PRO A 112 -6.73 7.10 9.25
C PRO A 112 -7.37 8.16 8.34
N ASP A 113 -6.58 9.05 7.76
CA ASP A 113 -7.04 10.07 6.83
C ASP A 113 -6.98 9.64 5.35
N LEU A 114 -6.65 8.38 5.09
CA LEU A 114 -6.52 7.81 3.74
C LEU A 114 -5.52 8.56 2.85
N VAL A 115 -4.49 9.15 3.41
CA VAL A 115 -3.50 9.95 2.66
C VAL A 115 -2.73 9.07 1.67
N ALA A 116 -2.15 7.99 2.15
CA ALA A 116 -1.45 7.03 1.29
C ALA A 116 -2.43 6.30 0.37
N ALA A 117 -3.59 5.86 0.87
CA ALA A 117 -4.58 5.18 0.05
C ALA A 117 -5.09 6.04 -1.11
N LYS A 118 -5.29 7.34 -0.90
CA LYS A 118 -5.65 8.29 -1.98
C LYS A 118 -4.51 8.46 -2.99
N ALA A 119 -3.27 8.61 -2.53
CA ALA A 119 -2.12 8.76 -3.40
C ALA A 119 -1.92 7.56 -4.32
N TYR A 120 -2.22 6.35 -3.84
CA TYR A 120 -2.16 5.12 -4.62
C TYR A 120 -3.43 4.81 -5.42
N GLY A 121 -4.47 5.63 -5.30
CA GLY A 121 -5.75 5.43 -5.99
C GLY A 121 -6.54 4.21 -5.50
N VAL A 122 -6.37 3.81 -4.25
CA VAL A 122 -7.04 2.66 -3.64
C VAL A 122 -8.00 3.03 -2.50
N ALA A 123 -8.16 4.32 -2.21
CA ALA A 123 -9.11 4.77 -1.21
C ALA A 123 -10.56 4.54 -1.66
N ASN A 124 -11.37 3.96 -0.78
CA ASN A 124 -12.82 3.94 -0.89
C ASN A 124 -13.38 5.00 0.06
N ALA A 125 -13.54 6.24 -0.45
CA ALA A 125 -13.94 7.38 0.37
C ALA A 125 -15.35 7.22 0.97
N GLU A 126 -16.26 6.56 0.26
CA GLU A 126 -17.63 6.32 0.75
C GLU A 126 -17.64 5.39 1.96
N LYS A 127 -16.78 4.38 1.96
CA LYS A 127 -16.69 3.38 3.02
C LYS A 127 -15.66 3.74 4.09
N GLY A 128 -14.80 4.74 3.85
CA GLY A 128 -13.79 5.20 4.80
C GLY A 128 -12.63 4.23 5.01
N PHE A 129 -12.33 3.38 4.03
CA PHE A 129 -11.21 2.44 4.08
C PHE A 129 -10.52 2.26 2.73
N ALA A 130 -9.39 1.57 2.70
CA ALA A 130 -8.70 1.22 1.47
C ALA A 130 -9.26 -0.09 0.86
N ASN A 131 -9.27 -0.18 -0.46
CA ASN A 131 -9.48 -1.44 -1.16
C ASN A 131 -8.27 -2.35 -0.94
N ARG A 132 -8.49 -3.67 -1.04
CA ARG A 132 -7.43 -4.67 -0.93
C ARG A 132 -6.58 -4.69 -2.17
N VAL A 133 -5.39 -4.10 -2.09
CA VAL A 133 -4.40 -4.05 -3.17
C VAL A 133 -3.02 -4.12 -2.58
N THR A 134 -2.20 -5.01 -3.10
CA THR A 134 -0.78 -5.09 -2.75
C THR A 134 0.05 -4.58 -3.92
N PHE A 135 0.91 -3.61 -3.64
CA PHE A 135 1.92 -3.11 -4.57
C PHE A 135 3.27 -3.70 -4.20
N VAL A 136 3.99 -4.21 -5.19
CA VAL A 136 5.41 -4.53 -5.01
C VAL A 136 6.22 -3.42 -5.67
N ILE A 137 7.12 -2.83 -4.90
CA ILE A 137 7.89 -1.66 -5.27
C ILE A 137 9.36 -2.04 -5.28
N GLY A 138 10.01 -1.93 -6.43
CA GLY A 138 11.42 -2.25 -6.58
C GLY A 138 12.34 -1.29 -5.82
N LYS A 139 13.61 -1.65 -5.71
CA LYS A 139 14.64 -0.83 -5.07
C LYS A 139 14.82 0.54 -5.75
N ASP A 140 14.48 0.65 -7.03
CA ASP A 140 14.47 1.91 -7.79
C ASP A 140 13.28 2.82 -7.45
N GLY A 141 12.35 2.38 -6.61
CA GLY A 141 11.16 3.11 -6.20
C GLY A 141 10.00 3.02 -7.20
N LYS A 142 10.07 2.15 -8.20
CA LYS A 142 8.99 1.94 -9.18
C LYS A 142 8.14 0.74 -8.81
N VAL A 143 6.83 0.86 -9.08
CA VAL A 143 5.90 -0.27 -8.96
C VAL A 143 6.25 -1.35 -9.98
N THR A 144 6.48 -2.56 -9.51
CA THR A 144 6.78 -3.72 -10.37
C THR A 144 5.58 -4.64 -10.53
N ASN A 145 4.72 -4.72 -9.53
CA ASN A 145 3.54 -5.58 -9.52
C ASN A 145 2.39 -4.90 -8.78
N VAL A 146 1.17 -5.19 -9.23
CA VAL A 146 -0.09 -4.83 -8.56
C VAL A 146 -0.92 -6.09 -8.42
N ILE A 147 -1.27 -6.45 -7.20
CA ILE A 147 -1.97 -7.70 -6.85
C ILE A 147 -3.26 -7.33 -6.11
N GLU A 148 -4.40 -7.88 -6.53
CA GLU A 148 -5.71 -7.42 -6.06
C GLU A 148 -6.58 -8.54 -5.49
N GLY A 149 -7.49 -8.14 -4.63
CA GLY A 149 -8.57 -8.99 -4.18
C GLY A 149 -8.10 -10.31 -3.56
N LYS A 150 -8.58 -11.43 -4.08
CA LYS A 150 -8.24 -12.76 -3.58
C LYS A 150 -6.76 -13.12 -3.78
N ASP A 151 -6.16 -12.63 -4.86
CA ASP A 151 -4.76 -12.88 -5.16
C ASP A 151 -3.82 -12.15 -4.19
N ALA A 152 -4.29 -11.06 -3.56
CA ALA A 152 -3.56 -10.41 -2.48
C ALA A 152 -3.65 -11.19 -1.15
N ILE A 153 -4.69 -11.98 -0.95
CA ILE A 153 -4.83 -12.85 0.25
C ILE A 153 -3.90 -14.08 0.12
N ASP A 154 -3.77 -14.64 -1.07
CA ASP A 154 -2.82 -15.72 -1.37
C ASP A 154 -1.42 -15.12 -1.54
N PRO A 155 -0.43 -15.52 -0.74
CA PRO A 155 0.88 -14.89 -0.77
C PRO A 155 1.76 -15.31 -1.95
N THR A 156 1.33 -16.29 -2.76
CA THR A 156 2.14 -16.89 -3.83
C THR A 156 2.61 -15.85 -4.85
N ALA A 157 1.70 -15.00 -5.34
CA ALA A 157 2.03 -13.94 -6.29
C ALA A 157 2.97 -12.91 -5.69
N THR A 158 2.77 -12.55 -4.42
CA THR A 158 3.64 -11.61 -3.68
C THR A 158 5.06 -12.16 -3.51
N VAL A 159 5.19 -13.42 -3.10
CA VAL A 159 6.51 -14.07 -2.97
C VAL A 159 7.22 -14.12 -4.32
N SER A 160 6.52 -14.49 -5.38
CA SER A 160 7.08 -14.55 -6.73
C SER A 160 7.55 -13.18 -7.22
N ALA A 161 6.79 -12.13 -6.92
CA ALA A 161 7.12 -10.75 -7.30
C ALA A 161 8.34 -10.19 -6.56
N CYS A 162 8.67 -10.71 -5.38
CA CYS A 162 9.85 -10.30 -4.61
C CYS A 162 11.15 -10.95 -5.09
N LYS A 163 11.07 -12.05 -5.83
CA LYS A 163 12.27 -12.73 -6.34
C LYS A 163 12.92 -11.88 -7.43
N PRO A 164 14.28 -11.74 -7.41
CA PRO A 164 14.95 -11.04 -8.50
C PRO A 164 14.65 -11.75 -9.83
N THR A 165 14.24 -10.97 -10.81
CA THR A 165 14.10 -11.46 -12.19
C THR A 165 15.47 -11.94 -12.63
N PRO A 166 15.61 -13.17 -13.20
CA PRO A 166 16.87 -13.58 -13.80
C PRO A 166 17.27 -12.53 -14.85
N LYS A 167 18.45 -11.94 -14.70
CA LYS A 167 18.99 -11.10 -15.77
C LYS A 167 19.12 -11.96 -17.02
N PRO A 168 18.68 -11.44 -18.18
CA PRO A 168 18.90 -12.12 -19.46
C PRO A 168 20.38 -12.31 -19.77
#